data_8b34365b7598b623db472b35abb8bf9c
#
_entry.id   8b34365b7598b623db472b35abb8bf9c
#
_cell.length_a   1.000
_cell.length_b   1.000
_cell.length_c   1.000
_cell.angle_alpha   90.00
_cell.angle_beta   90.00
_cell.angle_gamma   90.00
#
_symmetry.space_group_name_H-M   'P 1'
#
loop_
_entity.id
_entity.type
_entity.pdbx_description
1 polymer ?
#
loop_
_entity_poly.entity_id
_entity_poly.type
_entity_poly.pdbx_seq_one_letter_code
_entity_poly.pdbx_strand_id
1 'polypeptide(L)'
;MASVLASFSQELTAAAEKSGPSVVTVHARHRVPSSGIHWRRGIVVTANHTVRREDDITVLIHDGKRASAKLAGRDPGTDLAVLKFDQETDLPIPQFADSANLKLANVVLALGRTRFGYLVASAGIIGGLGGEWRSWRGGRIDQSIRLDLALYPGFSGGPLVNVEGSVLGLNTNGFGRGRAVTIPVSTVNRVVDELLAKGYIARPYLGIAMQPVAVPEALRAKLKSSAAGGLMVLHVEAGGPADKAGIVLGDVIVELQGKPALDTEHIQDLLAAAKVNEKITTTVIRGGAPIELSITLGERPAK
;
A
#
# COMPACT_ATOMS: atom_id res chain seq x y z
N MET A 1 19.00 -5.75 -42.58
CA MET A 1 18.06 -5.11 -41.68
C MET A 1 17.63 -6.11 -40.62
N ALA A 2 17.77 -5.79 -39.32
CA ALA A 2 17.22 -6.65 -38.27
C ALA A 2 15.69 -6.73 -38.42
N SER A 3 15.12 -7.92 -38.14
CA SER A 3 13.67 -8.02 -38.15
C SER A 3 13.07 -7.16 -37.01
N VAL A 4 11.86 -6.66 -37.15
CA VAL A 4 11.15 -5.89 -36.10
C VAL A 4 11.14 -6.65 -34.77
N LEU A 5 10.95 -7.97 -34.82
CA LEU A 5 11.00 -8.83 -33.65
C LEU A 5 12.39 -8.89 -33.00
N ALA A 6 13.46 -8.88 -33.78
CA ALA A 6 14.82 -8.87 -33.25
C ALA A 6 15.13 -7.53 -32.56
N SER A 7 14.73 -6.41 -33.15
CA SER A 7 14.84 -5.08 -32.53
C SER A 7 14.06 -4.99 -31.23
N PHE A 8 12.83 -5.44 -31.23
CA PHE A 8 11.98 -5.49 -30.03
C PHE A 8 12.60 -6.35 -28.91
N SER A 9 13.13 -7.53 -29.27
CA SER A 9 13.84 -8.39 -28.31
C SER A 9 15.07 -7.72 -27.71
N GLN A 10 15.84 -6.98 -28.53
CA GLN A 10 17.00 -6.21 -28.07
C GLN A 10 16.61 -5.08 -27.12
N GLU A 11 15.52 -4.36 -27.38
CA GLU A 11 15.01 -3.32 -26.49
C GLU A 11 14.61 -3.88 -25.12
N LEU A 12 13.90 -5.02 -25.07
CA LEU A 12 13.56 -5.68 -23.82
C LEU A 12 14.81 -6.15 -23.03
N THR A 13 15.81 -6.67 -23.74
CA THR A 13 17.09 -7.07 -23.14
C THR A 13 17.80 -5.85 -22.54
N ALA A 14 17.91 -4.77 -23.29
CA ALA A 14 18.52 -3.53 -22.83
C ALA A 14 17.81 -2.93 -21.61
N ALA A 15 16.47 -2.98 -21.59
CA ALA A 15 15.68 -2.55 -20.46
C ALA A 15 15.98 -3.36 -19.19
N ALA A 16 16.08 -4.69 -19.32
CA ALA A 16 16.43 -5.57 -18.21
C ALA A 16 17.86 -5.35 -17.71
N GLU A 17 18.83 -5.20 -18.63
CA GLU A 17 20.24 -4.93 -18.30
C GLU A 17 20.42 -3.58 -17.60
N LYS A 18 19.72 -2.55 -18.03
CA LYS A 18 19.78 -1.20 -17.46
C LYS A 18 19.29 -1.17 -16.02
N SER A 19 18.16 -1.81 -15.72
CA SER A 19 17.54 -1.78 -14.38
C SER A 19 18.02 -2.92 -13.47
N GLY A 20 18.49 -4.02 -14.04
CA GLY A 20 18.89 -5.23 -13.32
C GLY A 20 19.87 -5.01 -12.17
N PRO A 21 20.91 -4.16 -12.32
CA PRO A 21 21.87 -3.90 -11.24
C PRO A 21 21.26 -3.30 -9.97
N SER A 22 20.15 -2.56 -10.08
CA SER A 22 19.43 -2.00 -8.93
C SER A 22 18.49 -2.99 -8.22
N VAL A 23 18.25 -4.16 -8.84
CA VAL A 23 17.39 -5.21 -8.27
C VAL A 23 18.22 -6.10 -7.35
N VAL A 24 17.72 -6.37 -6.15
CA VAL A 24 18.40 -7.18 -5.13
C VAL A 24 17.54 -8.36 -4.71
N THR A 25 18.18 -9.39 -4.10
CA THR A 25 17.45 -10.47 -3.43
C THR A 25 17.36 -10.15 -1.93
N VAL A 26 16.17 -10.22 -1.36
CA VAL A 26 15.92 -9.94 0.07
C VAL A 26 15.64 -11.25 0.81
N HIS A 27 16.50 -11.60 1.74
CA HIS A 27 16.38 -12.74 2.63
C HIS A 27 15.80 -12.30 3.99
N ALA A 28 14.49 -12.09 4.06
CA ALA A 28 13.76 -11.67 5.26
C ALA A 28 12.71 -12.69 5.72
N ARG A 29 12.81 -13.95 5.22
CA ARG A 29 11.96 -15.11 5.60
C ARG A 29 12.69 -16.43 5.31
N HIS A 30 12.19 -17.56 5.91
CA HIS A 30 12.96 -18.80 5.95
C HIS A 30 13.17 -19.55 4.63
N ARG A 31 12.25 -19.56 3.68
CA ARG A 31 12.33 -20.50 2.54
C ARG A 31 12.50 -19.84 1.19
N VAL A 32 11.69 -18.85 0.89
CA VAL A 32 11.68 -18.23 -0.44
C VAL A 32 12.02 -16.76 -0.26
N PRO A 33 13.18 -16.29 -0.72
CA PRO A 33 13.50 -14.87 -0.70
C PRO A 33 12.53 -14.10 -1.60
N SER A 34 12.55 -12.80 -1.48
CA SER A 34 11.85 -11.87 -2.36
C SER A 34 12.84 -11.00 -3.10
N SER A 35 12.36 -10.22 -4.03
CA SER A 35 13.12 -9.16 -4.66
C SER A 35 13.01 -7.87 -3.86
N GLY A 36 13.91 -6.94 -4.14
CA GLY A 36 13.86 -5.56 -3.67
C GLY A 36 14.49 -4.65 -4.71
N ILE A 37 14.30 -3.37 -4.55
CA ILE A 37 14.84 -2.33 -5.41
C ILE A 37 15.72 -1.42 -4.55
N HIS A 38 16.96 -1.17 -4.96
CA HIS A 38 17.78 -0.12 -4.39
C HIS A 38 17.18 1.23 -4.78
N TRP A 39 16.32 1.77 -3.92
CA TRP A 39 15.45 2.90 -4.22
C TRP A 39 16.14 4.25 -4.07
N ARG A 40 16.99 4.35 -3.06
CA ARG A 40 17.81 5.52 -2.74
C ARG A 40 19.12 5.02 -2.13
N ARG A 41 20.13 5.90 -2.04
CA ARG A 41 21.42 5.53 -1.43
C ARG A 41 21.22 4.90 -0.06
N GLY A 42 21.66 3.65 0.09
CA GLY A 42 21.56 2.88 1.32
C GLY A 42 20.15 2.37 1.68
N ILE A 43 19.15 2.54 0.80
CA ILE A 43 17.75 2.19 1.04
C ILE A 43 17.27 1.19 -0.01
N VAL A 44 16.74 0.08 0.47
CA VAL A 44 16.06 -0.93 -0.35
C VAL A 44 14.57 -0.92 -0.01
N VAL A 45 13.72 -0.93 -1.03
CA VAL A 45 12.27 -1.12 -0.88
C VAL A 45 11.90 -2.52 -1.35
N THR A 46 11.05 -3.20 -0.62
CA THR A 46 10.54 -4.54 -0.93
C THR A 46 9.07 -4.67 -0.53
N ALA A 47 8.43 -5.80 -0.85
CA ALA A 47 7.05 -6.06 -0.47
C ALA A 47 6.95 -6.47 1.01
N ASN A 48 6.10 -5.80 1.78
CA ASN A 48 5.93 -6.03 3.22
C ASN A 48 5.55 -7.48 3.55
N HIS A 49 4.63 -8.10 2.80
CA HIS A 49 4.18 -9.47 3.08
C HIS A 49 5.32 -10.51 2.99
N THR A 50 6.45 -10.16 2.39
CA THR A 50 7.64 -11.00 2.26
C THR A 50 8.64 -10.82 3.40
N VAL A 51 8.49 -9.77 4.21
CA VAL A 51 9.33 -9.48 5.38
C VAL A 51 8.69 -10.11 6.62
N ARG A 52 9.23 -11.24 7.07
CA ARG A 52 8.75 -12.00 8.23
C ARG A 52 9.67 -11.90 9.44
N ARG A 53 10.88 -11.40 9.25
CA ARG A 53 11.87 -11.11 10.28
C ARG A 53 12.17 -9.63 10.27
N GLU A 54 12.44 -9.07 11.42
CA GLU A 54 12.83 -7.67 11.58
C GLU A 54 14.35 -7.55 11.77
N ASP A 55 14.96 -8.61 12.31
CA ASP A 55 16.39 -8.76 12.50
C ASP A 55 16.99 -9.75 11.50
N ASP A 56 18.31 -9.75 11.34
CA ASP A 56 19.09 -10.65 10.49
C ASP A 56 18.62 -10.66 9.02
N ILE A 57 18.23 -9.51 8.51
CA ILE A 57 17.87 -9.36 7.11
C ILE A 57 19.15 -9.26 6.29
N THR A 58 19.29 -10.17 5.32
CA THR A 58 20.40 -10.17 4.38
C THR A 58 19.91 -9.81 2.98
N VAL A 59 20.62 -8.91 2.34
CA VAL A 59 20.39 -8.51 0.95
C VAL A 59 21.53 -9.03 0.09
N LEU A 60 21.21 -9.82 -0.95
CA LEU A 60 22.17 -10.27 -1.94
C LEU A 60 22.11 -9.33 -3.13
N ILE A 61 23.23 -8.68 -3.44
CA ILE A 61 23.35 -7.70 -4.50
C ILE A 61 23.79 -8.34 -5.82
N HIS A 62 23.80 -7.58 -6.90
CA HIS A 62 23.98 -8.10 -8.27
C HIS A 62 25.37 -8.75 -8.51
N ASP A 63 26.39 -8.37 -7.77
CA ASP A 63 27.74 -8.92 -7.85
C ASP A 63 27.97 -10.18 -6.97
N GLY A 64 26.90 -10.69 -6.35
CA GLY A 64 26.94 -11.85 -5.46
C GLY A 64 27.34 -11.54 -4.02
N LYS A 65 27.67 -10.30 -3.68
CA LYS A 65 27.98 -9.89 -2.31
C LYS A 65 26.70 -9.86 -1.44
N ARG A 66 26.87 -10.12 -0.17
CA ARG A 66 25.82 -10.04 0.84
C ARG A 66 26.04 -8.82 1.72
N ALA A 67 24.99 -8.06 1.91
CA ALA A 67 24.98 -6.92 2.82
C ALA A 67 23.91 -7.13 3.90
N SER A 68 24.22 -6.77 5.13
CA SER A 68 23.24 -6.74 6.23
C SER A 68 22.38 -5.50 6.11
N ALA A 69 21.11 -5.67 6.43
CA ALA A 69 20.15 -4.58 6.43
C ALA A 69 19.19 -4.70 7.62
N LYS A 70 18.66 -3.57 8.06
CA LYS A 70 17.66 -3.47 9.12
C LYS A 70 16.34 -2.98 8.55
N LEU A 71 15.25 -3.40 9.15
CA LEU A 71 13.93 -2.86 8.84
C LEU A 71 13.86 -1.41 9.37
N ALA A 72 13.77 -0.44 8.47
CA ALA A 72 13.56 0.96 8.83
C ALA A 72 12.09 1.28 9.10
N GLY A 73 11.19 0.51 8.49
CA GLY A 73 9.75 0.62 8.70
C GLY A 73 8.96 -0.18 7.66
N ARG A 74 7.68 -0.39 7.95
CA ARG A 74 6.78 -1.14 7.06
C ARG A 74 5.39 -0.52 7.02
N ASP A 75 4.72 -0.68 5.90
CA ASP A 75 3.30 -0.36 5.74
C ASP A 75 2.52 -1.55 5.16
N PRO A 76 1.82 -2.33 5.99
CA PRO A 76 0.96 -3.41 5.51
C PRO A 76 -0.15 -2.95 4.56
N GLY A 77 -0.54 -1.67 4.64
CA GLY A 77 -1.60 -1.12 3.82
C GLY A 77 -1.23 -0.94 2.36
N THR A 78 -0.04 -0.47 2.07
CA THR A 78 0.49 -0.38 0.71
C THR A 78 1.35 -1.58 0.33
N ASP A 79 1.52 -2.54 1.25
CA ASP A 79 2.41 -3.70 1.10
C ASP A 79 3.87 -3.32 0.83
N LEU A 80 4.35 -2.24 1.44
CA LEU A 80 5.73 -1.77 1.31
C LEU A 80 6.52 -1.98 2.62
N ALA A 81 7.80 -2.33 2.47
CA ALA A 81 8.77 -2.34 3.56
C ALA A 81 10.06 -1.66 3.10
N VAL A 82 10.64 -0.87 3.98
CA VAL A 82 11.88 -0.13 3.75
C VAL A 82 12.98 -0.75 4.60
N LEU A 83 14.06 -1.15 3.93
CA LEU A 83 15.26 -1.69 4.55
C LEU A 83 16.38 -0.67 4.40
N LYS A 84 17.19 -0.51 5.43
CA LYS A 84 18.39 0.33 5.43
C LYS A 84 19.61 -0.55 5.57
N PHE A 85 20.61 -0.39 4.71
CA PHE A 85 21.88 -1.08 4.85
C PHE A 85 22.63 -0.61 6.09
N ASP A 86 23.31 -1.54 6.76
CA ASP A 86 24.17 -1.22 7.91
C ASP A 86 25.47 -0.54 7.47
N GLN A 87 25.90 -0.74 6.23
CA GLN A 87 27.10 -0.17 5.63
C GLN A 87 26.80 0.42 4.27
N GLU A 88 27.63 1.34 3.82
CA GLU A 88 27.50 1.89 2.46
C GLU A 88 27.70 0.80 1.42
N THR A 89 26.84 0.80 0.40
CA THR A 89 26.88 -0.11 -0.73
C THR A 89 26.96 0.71 -2.02
N ASP A 90 27.85 0.30 -2.90
CA ASP A 90 27.95 0.90 -4.24
C ASP A 90 26.95 0.20 -5.20
N LEU A 91 25.67 0.50 -4.97
CA LEU A 91 24.59 0.00 -5.81
C LEU A 91 24.01 1.13 -6.64
N PRO A 92 23.75 0.90 -7.94
CA PRO A 92 23.10 1.92 -8.75
C PRO A 92 21.66 2.14 -8.30
N ILE A 93 21.22 3.40 -8.38
CA ILE A 93 19.82 3.79 -8.24
C ILE A 93 19.21 3.76 -9.64
N PRO A 94 18.05 3.10 -9.86
CA PRO A 94 17.44 3.04 -11.17
C PRO A 94 16.88 4.39 -11.59
N GLN A 95 16.69 4.58 -12.90
CA GLN A 95 15.86 5.67 -13.37
C GLN A 95 14.40 5.37 -13.09
N PHE A 96 13.67 6.37 -12.59
CA PHE A 96 12.24 6.28 -12.35
C PHE A 96 11.47 6.99 -13.44
N ALA A 97 10.33 6.41 -13.83
CA ALA A 97 9.39 7.04 -14.76
C ALA A 97 8.07 7.36 -14.03
N ASP A 98 7.41 8.41 -14.51
CA ASP A 98 6.08 8.76 -14.03
C ASP A 98 5.05 7.79 -14.61
N SER A 99 4.32 7.13 -13.74
CA SER A 99 3.24 6.22 -14.13
C SER A 99 2.00 6.93 -14.68
N ALA A 100 1.90 8.26 -14.55
CA ALA A 100 0.79 9.04 -15.11
C ALA A 100 0.70 8.96 -16.65
N ASN A 101 1.83 8.68 -17.31
CA ASN A 101 1.91 8.55 -18.77
C ASN A 101 1.62 7.13 -19.28
N LEU A 102 1.38 6.17 -18.38
CA LEU A 102 1.07 4.79 -18.76
C LEU A 102 -0.25 4.71 -19.52
N LYS A 103 -0.24 3.81 -20.51
CA LYS A 103 -1.44 3.49 -21.30
C LYS A 103 -1.72 1.99 -21.22
N LEU A 104 -2.99 1.63 -21.37
CA LEU A 104 -3.40 0.24 -21.54
C LEU A 104 -2.62 -0.39 -22.68
N ALA A 105 -2.23 -1.65 -22.52
CA ALA A 105 -1.42 -2.42 -23.47
C ALA A 105 0.04 -1.93 -23.66
N ASN A 106 0.53 -0.94 -22.89
CA ASN A 106 1.97 -0.69 -22.88
C ASN A 106 2.73 -1.97 -22.50
N VAL A 107 3.78 -2.28 -23.25
CA VAL A 107 4.68 -3.39 -22.95
C VAL A 107 5.54 -3.04 -21.74
N VAL A 108 5.65 -4.00 -20.81
CA VAL A 108 6.39 -3.84 -19.57
C VAL A 108 7.12 -5.12 -19.19
N LEU A 109 8.16 -5.00 -18.38
CA LEU A 109 8.90 -6.09 -17.78
C LEU A 109 8.77 -6.04 -16.25
N ALA A 110 8.36 -7.13 -15.63
CA ALA A 110 8.59 -7.36 -14.23
C ALA A 110 9.96 -7.99 -14.03
N LEU A 111 10.80 -7.39 -13.20
CA LEU A 111 12.11 -7.93 -12.87
C LEU A 111 12.14 -8.46 -11.44
N GLY A 112 12.90 -9.51 -11.21
CA GLY A 112 13.13 -10.08 -9.90
C GLY A 112 14.49 -10.74 -9.80
N ARG A 113 14.88 -11.20 -8.60
CA ARG A 113 16.08 -12.04 -8.42
C ARG A 113 15.77 -13.34 -7.72
N THR A 114 16.40 -14.39 -8.18
CA THR A 114 16.34 -15.69 -7.54
C THR A 114 17.09 -15.69 -6.22
N ARG A 115 16.93 -16.77 -5.43
CA ARG A 115 17.69 -16.97 -4.18
C ARG A 115 19.21 -16.99 -4.37
N PHE A 116 19.68 -17.23 -5.57
CA PHE A 116 21.09 -17.26 -5.93
C PHE A 116 21.59 -15.94 -6.53
N GLY A 117 20.73 -14.92 -6.65
CA GLY A 117 21.07 -13.61 -7.20
C GLY A 117 20.94 -13.49 -8.73
N TYR A 118 20.49 -14.54 -9.44
CA TYR A 118 20.25 -14.42 -10.89
C TYR A 118 19.06 -13.51 -11.17
N LEU A 119 19.23 -12.58 -12.09
CA LEU A 119 18.16 -11.74 -12.60
C LEU A 119 17.17 -12.61 -13.39
N VAL A 120 15.89 -12.40 -13.13
CA VAL A 120 14.77 -13.05 -13.85
C VAL A 120 13.78 -11.99 -14.29
N ALA A 121 13.16 -12.22 -15.44
CA ALA A 121 12.21 -11.29 -16.04
C ALA A 121 10.92 -12.00 -16.45
N SER A 122 9.82 -11.29 -16.43
CA SER A 122 8.53 -11.68 -17.01
C SER A 122 8.03 -10.51 -17.85
N ALA A 123 7.81 -10.73 -19.13
CA ALA A 123 7.29 -9.73 -20.06
C ALA A 123 5.78 -9.84 -20.19
N GLY A 124 5.13 -8.70 -20.35
CA GLY A 124 3.69 -8.61 -20.56
C GLY A 124 3.25 -7.20 -20.85
N ILE A 125 2.00 -6.92 -20.57
CA ILE A 125 1.41 -5.61 -20.82
C ILE A 125 0.70 -5.05 -19.58
N ILE A 126 0.44 -3.77 -19.61
CA ILE A 126 -0.50 -3.15 -18.68
C ILE A 126 -1.90 -3.65 -19.03
N GLY A 127 -2.43 -4.56 -18.21
CA GLY A 127 -3.75 -5.18 -18.39
C GLY A 127 -4.91 -4.38 -17.84
N GLY A 128 -4.64 -3.32 -17.06
CA GLY A 128 -5.66 -2.42 -16.54
C GLY A 128 -5.07 -1.22 -15.83
N LEU A 129 -5.68 -0.07 -16.02
CA LEU A 129 -5.34 1.19 -15.36
C LEU A 129 -6.58 1.78 -14.70
N GLY A 130 -6.39 2.40 -13.54
CA GLY A 130 -7.43 3.12 -12.81
C GLY A 130 -6.83 4.27 -12.01
N GLY A 131 -7.68 5.08 -11.41
CA GLY A 131 -7.27 6.15 -10.52
C GLY A 131 -6.75 5.67 -9.16
N GLU A 132 -6.71 6.59 -8.22
CA GLU A 132 -6.40 6.31 -6.81
C GLU A 132 -7.36 5.24 -6.25
N TRP A 133 -6.83 4.37 -5.43
CA TRP A 133 -7.62 3.36 -4.74
C TRP A 133 -7.05 3.05 -3.36
N ARG A 134 -7.84 2.36 -2.55
CA ARG A 134 -7.42 1.89 -1.23
C ARG A 134 -7.38 0.39 -1.17
N SER A 135 -6.34 -0.12 -0.54
CA SER A 135 -6.30 -1.53 -0.20
C SER A 135 -7.28 -1.82 0.95
N TRP A 136 -7.69 -3.08 1.07
CA TRP A 136 -8.55 -3.52 2.20
C TRP A 136 -7.90 -3.30 3.59
N ARG A 137 -6.59 -3.03 3.65
CA ARG A 137 -5.85 -2.64 4.86
C ARG A 137 -5.76 -1.11 5.04
N GLY A 138 -6.47 -0.34 4.23
CA GLY A 138 -6.56 1.11 4.31
C GLY A 138 -5.36 1.87 3.74
N GLY A 139 -4.44 1.20 3.02
CA GLY A 139 -3.34 1.88 2.34
C GLY A 139 -3.81 2.59 1.09
N ARG A 140 -3.50 3.87 0.98
CA ARG A 140 -3.76 4.69 -0.20
C ARG A 140 -2.71 4.42 -1.27
N ILE A 141 -3.15 4.09 -2.47
CA ILE A 141 -2.32 3.85 -3.65
C ILE A 141 -2.78 4.79 -4.75
N ASP A 142 -1.87 5.62 -5.24
CA ASP A 142 -2.21 6.78 -6.06
C ASP A 142 -2.75 6.41 -7.46
N GLN A 143 -2.46 5.19 -7.93
CA GLN A 143 -2.95 4.69 -9.21
C GLN A 143 -3.09 3.17 -9.19
N SER A 144 -4.14 2.66 -9.78
CA SER A 144 -4.33 1.21 -9.99
C SER A 144 -3.63 0.78 -11.27
N ILE A 145 -2.56 0.00 -11.13
CA ILE A 145 -1.79 -0.58 -12.25
C ILE A 145 -1.90 -2.10 -12.14
N ARG A 146 -2.72 -2.70 -13.00
CA ARG A 146 -2.89 -4.16 -13.08
C ARG A 146 -2.09 -4.69 -14.26
N LEU A 147 -1.40 -5.80 -14.00
CA LEU A 147 -0.52 -6.42 -14.98
C LEU A 147 -1.18 -7.62 -15.64
N ASP A 148 -0.94 -7.80 -16.92
CA ASP A 148 -1.19 -9.05 -17.65
C ASP A 148 0.17 -9.70 -17.95
N LEU A 149 0.78 -10.24 -16.90
CA LEU A 149 2.00 -11.01 -16.89
C LEU A 149 2.06 -11.89 -15.62
N ALA A 150 2.93 -12.89 -15.62
CA ALA A 150 3.13 -13.75 -14.47
C ALA A 150 4.12 -13.14 -13.47
N LEU A 151 3.71 -13.01 -12.20
CA LEU A 151 4.61 -12.77 -11.07
C LEU A 151 4.89 -14.11 -10.37
N TYR A 152 6.04 -14.70 -10.67
CA TYR A 152 6.47 -15.95 -10.03
C TYR A 152 6.91 -15.74 -8.58
N PRO A 153 7.00 -16.81 -7.76
CA PRO A 153 7.54 -16.72 -6.41
C PRO A 153 8.91 -16.03 -6.38
N GLY A 154 9.05 -14.98 -5.57
CA GLY A 154 10.25 -14.16 -5.49
C GLY A 154 10.19 -12.84 -6.24
N PHE A 155 9.25 -12.62 -7.17
CA PHE A 155 9.12 -11.36 -7.90
C PHE A 155 8.56 -10.21 -7.06
N SER A 156 7.76 -10.49 -6.02
CA SER A 156 7.26 -9.44 -5.12
C SER A 156 8.41 -8.64 -4.52
N GLY A 157 8.30 -7.32 -4.58
CA GLY A 157 9.34 -6.37 -4.19
C GLY A 157 10.27 -5.95 -5.33
N GLY A 158 10.25 -6.63 -6.48
CA GLY A 158 10.99 -6.23 -7.67
C GLY A 158 10.29 -5.15 -8.49
N PRO A 159 11.01 -4.46 -9.40
CA PRO A 159 10.45 -3.38 -10.20
C PRO A 159 9.57 -3.88 -11.35
N LEU A 160 8.58 -3.07 -11.72
CA LEU A 160 8.04 -3.00 -13.07
C LEU A 160 8.83 -1.95 -13.83
N VAL A 161 9.31 -2.28 -15.02
CA VAL A 161 10.03 -1.35 -15.88
C VAL A 161 9.36 -1.23 -17.25
N ASN A 162 9.48 -0.05 -17.86
CA ASN A 162 9.06 0.19 -19.23
C ASN A 162 10.14 -0.30 -20.23
N VAL A 163 9.88 -0.17 -21.51
CA VAL A 163 10.82 -0.61 -22.59
C VAL A 163 12.13 0.19 -22.61
N GLU A 164 12.16 1.40 -22.03
CA GLU A 164 13.38 2.18 -21.85
C GLU A 164 14.19 1.79 -20.59
N GLY A 165 13.71 0.81 -19.81
CA GLY A 165 14.34 0.37 -18.58
C GLY A 165 14.17 1.33 -17.42
N SER A 166 13.14 2.20 -17.43
CA SER A 166 12.82 3.06 -16.30
C SER A 166 11.78 2.40 -15.39
N VAL A 167 11.97 2.51 -14.08
CA VAL A 167 11.10 1.90 -13.07
C VAL A 167 9.79 2.66 -12.96
N LEU A 168 8.68 1.97 -13.13
CA LEU A 168 7.31 2.47 -13.00
C LEU A 168 6.73 2.28 -11.61
N GLY A 169 7.28 1.31 -10.85
CA GLY A 169 6.83 0.99 -9.51
C GLY A 169 7.34 -0.36 -9.02
N LEU A 170 6.81 -0.80 -7.89
CA LEU A 170 7.15 -2.04 -7.21
C LEU A 170 6.04 -3.07 -7.39
N ASN A 171 6.39 -4.27 -7.84
CA ASN A 171 5.46 -5.37 -8.07
C ASN A 171 5.11 -6.11 -6.78
N THR A 172 3.83 -6.43 -6.61
CA THR A 172 3.34 -7.25 -5.51
C THR A 172 2.15 -8.12 -5.91
N ASN A 173 2.03 -9.28 -5.25
CA ASN A 173 0.84 -10.13 -5.22
C ASN A 173 0.19 -10.16 -3.81
N GLY A 174 0.62 -9.29 -2.90
CA GLY A 174 0.19 -9.25 -1.50
C GLY A 174 -1.26 -8.82 -1.26
N PHE A 175 -1.94 -8.27 -2.26
CA PHE A 175 -3.34 -7.87 -2.14
C PHE A 175 -4.35 -9.02 -2.37
N GLY A 176 -3.86 -10.23 -2.54
CA GLY A 176 -4.68 -11.44 -2.64
C GLY A 176 -5.29 -11.68 -4.03
N ARG A 177 -6.00 -12.83 -4.17
CA ARG A 177 -6.68 -13.29 -5.40
C ARG A 177 -5.77 -13.51 -6.62
N GLY A 178 -4.46 -13.71 -6.42
CA GLY A 178 -3.52 -14.02 -7.51
C GLY A 178 -3.32 -12.91 -8.54
N ARG A 179 -3.75 -11.68 -8.23
CA ARG A 179 -3.61 -10.55 -9.16
C ARG A 179 -2.28 -9.85 -8.96
N ALA A 180 -1.50 -9.78 -10.02
CA ALA A 180 -0.29 -8.98 -10.08
C ALA A 180 -0.65 -7.49 -10.13
N VAL A 181 -0.11 -6.71 -9.19
CA VAL A 181 -0.33 -5.26 -9.07
C VAL A 181 1.03 -4.58 -8.93
N THR A 182 1.15 -3.41 -9.52
CA THR A 182 2.31 -2.54 -9.31
C THR A 182 1.91 -1.35 -8.43
N ILE A 183 2.68 -1.11 -7.38
CA ILE A 183 2.59 0.11 -6.57
C ILE A 183 3.38 1.20 -7.28
N PRO A 184 2.76 2.30 -7.73
CA PRO A 184 3.43 3.32 -8.53
C PRO A 184 4.52 4.05 -7.75
N VAL A 185 5.50 4.58 -8.47
CA VAL A 185 6.65 5.33 -7.91
C VAL A 185 6.21 6.44 -6.96
N SER A 186 5.14 7.18 -7.28
CA SER A 186 4.59 8.24 -6.43
C SER A 186 4.19 7.73 -5.04
N THR A 187 3.45 6.61 -4.99
CA THR A 187 3.07 5.96 -3.74
C THR A 187 4.29 5.44 -2.98
N VAL A 188 5.24 4.78 -3.68
CA VAL A 188 6.45 4.27 -3.04
C VAL A 188 7.25 5.40 -2.41
N ASN A 189 7.46 6.51 -3.13
CA ASN A 189 8.20 7.68 -2.62
C ASN A 189 7.56 8.24 -1.36
N ARG A 190 6.25 8.51 -1.39
CA ARG A 190 5.49 9.02 -0.23
C ARG A 190 5.62 8.12 0.99
N VAL A 191 5.46 6.81 0.79
CA VAL A 191 5.56 5.83 1.88
C VAL A 191 6.98 5.72 2.41
N VAL A 192 8.00 5.70 1.53
CA VAL A 192 9.42 5.68 1.93
C VAL A 192 9.78 6.89 2.77
N ASP A 193 9.35 8.10 2.36
CA ASP A 193 9.63 9.32 3.11
C ASP A 193 9.04 9.26 4.53
N GLU A 194 7.80 8.80 4.66
CA GLU A 194 7.14 8.69 5.96
C GLU A 194 7.75 7.58 6.83
N LEU A 195 8.07 6.42 6.26
CA LEU A 195 8.70 5.32 6.98
C LEU A 195 10.12 5.67 7.45
N LEU A 196 10.90 6.40 6.65
CA LEU A 196 12.23 6.86 7.06
C LEU A 196 12.16 7.92 8.15
N ALA A 197 11.12 8.77 8.15
CA ALA A 197 10.96 9.82 9.16
C ALA A 197 10.41 9.28 10.48
N LYS A 198 9.49 8.31 10.46
CA LYS A 198 8.72 7.89 11.64
C LYS A 198 8.82 6.38 11.96
N GLY A 199 9.27 5.55 11.03
CA GLY A 199 9.28 4.09 11.14
C GLY A 199 7.94 3.40 10.83
N TYR A 200 6.84 4.15 10.72
CA TYR A 200 5.49 3.65 10.47
C TYR A 200 4.62 4.68 9.75
N ILE A 201 3.49 4.24 9.19
CA ILE A 201 2.50 5.13 8.58
C ILE A 201 1.39 5.41 9.59
N ALA A 202 1.32 6.67 10.02
CA ALA A 202 0.27 7.14 10.93
C ALA A 202 -1.09 7.09 10.23
N ARG A 203 -2.09 6.45 10.89
CA ARG A 203 -3.44 6.34 10.34
C ARG A 203 -4.47 6.78 11.35
N PRO A 204 -5.33 7.73 10.99
CA PRO A 204 -6.44 8.11 11.85
C PRO A 204 -7.37 6.92 12.08
N TYR A 205 -7.90 6.79 13.28
CA TYR A 205 -8.87 5.76 13.61
C TYR A 205 -9.84 6.23 14.70
N LEU A 206 -10.99 5.55 14.76
CA LEU A 206 -12.04 5.82 15.75
C LEU A 206 -11.99 4.88 16.97
N GLY A 207 -11.45 3.67 16.80
CA GLY A 207 -11.46 2.64 17.85
C GLY A 207 -12.82 1.98 18.03
N ILE A 208 -13.57 1.74 16.94
CA ILE A 208 -14.89 1.08 16.96
C ILE A 208 -15.00 -0.01 15.89
N ALA A 209 -15.81 -1.04 16.16
CA ALA A 209 -16.34 -1.93 15.14
C ALA A 209 -17.80 -1.57 14.86
N MET A 210 -18.20 -1.59 13.61
CA MET A 210 -19.51 -1.12 13.15
C MET A 210 -20.10 -2.08 12.13
N GLN A 211 -21.44 -2.07 12.03
CA GLN A 211 -22.19 -2.80 11.01
C GLN A 211 -23.31 -1.91 10.43
N PRO A 212 -23.53 -1.94 9.10
CA PRO A 212 -24.64 -1.24 8.48
C PRO A 212 -25.99 -1.73 9.02
N VAL A 213 -26.89 -0.77 9.31
CA VAL A 213 -28.27 -1.02 9.75
C VAL A 213 -29.21 -0.05 9.07
N ALA A 214 -30.46 -0.50 8.85
CA ALA A 214 -31.52 0.38 8.42
C ALA A 214 -32.01 1.25 9.60
N VAL A 215 -32.19 2.54 9.36
CA VAL A 215 -32.78 3.45 10.35
C VAL A 215 -34.29 3.54 10.11
N PRO A 216 -35.15 3.21 11.10
CA PRO A 216 -36.59 3.29 10.98
C PRO A 216 -37.07 4.72 10.61
N GLU A 217 -38.13 4.82 9.82
CA GLU A 217 -38.65 6.09 9.30
C GLU A 217 -39.00 7.09 10.41
N ALA A 218 -39.57 6.61 11.49
CA ALA A 218 -39.91 7.43 12.68
C ALA A 218 -38.67 8.07 13.34
N LEU A 219 -37.51 7.45 13.23
CA LEU A 219 -36.22 8.00 13.71
C LEU A 219 -35.60 8.95 12.67
N ARG A 220 -35.73 8.63 11.38
CA ARG A 220 -35.27 9.50 10.29
C ARG A 220 -35.93 10.88 10.32
N ALA A 221 -37.21 10.93 10.63
CA ALA A 221 -37.95 12.20 10.76
C ALA A 221 -37.36 13.14 11.81
N LYS A 222 -36.62 12.61 12.81
CA LYS A 222 -35.94 13.39 13.85
C LYS A 222 -34.54 13.84 13.47
N LEU A 223 -34.00 13.30 12.35
CA LEU A 223 -32.68 13.64 11.86
C LEU A 223 -32.77 14.81 10.87
N LYS A 224 -31.81 15.70 10.91
CA LYS A 224 -31.63 16.73 9.86
C LYS A 224 -31.12 16.16 8.54
N SER A 225 -30.80 14.84 8.50
CA SER A 225 -30.20 14.13 7.39
C SER A 225 -31.23 13.25 6.70
N SER A 226 -31.12 13.14 5.37
CA SER A 226 -31.94 12.24 4.53
C SER A 226 -31.44 10.79 4.53
N ALA A 227 -30.49 10.44 5.38
CA ALA A 227 -29.86 9.11 5.40
C ALA A 227 -30.87 8.01 5.73
N ALA A 228 -31.06 7.05 4.82
CA ALA A 228 -31.92 5.90 5.03
C ALA A 228 -31.30 4.80 5.90
N GLY A 229 -30.02 4.87 6.22
CA GLY A 229 -29.26 3.91 6.99
C GLY A 229 -28.30 4.58 7.98
N GLY A 230 -27.61 3.74 8.73
CA GLY A 230 -26.57 4.14 9.67
C GLY A 230 -25.64 2.97 10.01
N LEU A 231 -24.67 3.21 10.85
CA LEU A 231 -23.70 2.21 11.29
C LEU A 231 -23.87 1.96 12.79
N MET A 232 -24.35 0.78 13.14
CA MET A 232 -24.47 0.36 14.54
C MET A 232 -23.10 0.03 15.11
N VAL A 233 -22.78 0.60 16.26
CA VAL A 233 -21.54 0.35 17.01
C VAL A 233 -21.66 -0.98 17.73
N LEU A 234 -20.80 -1.94 17.36
CA LEU A 234 -20.75 -3.30 17.92
C LEU A 234 -19.62 -3.50 18.93
N HIS A 235 -18.63 -2.62 18.91
CA HIS A 235 -17.51 -2.63 19.85
C HIS A 235 -16.93 -1.23 19.94
N VAL A 236 -16.51 -0.85 21.15
CA VAL A 236 -15.76 0.37 21.42
C VAL A 236 -14.49 -0.03 22.15
N GLU A 237 -13.34 0.38 21.60
CA GLU A 237 -12.03 0.15 22.21
C GLU A 237 -11.87 1.02 23.46
N ALA A 238 -11.65 0.38 24.60
CA ALA A 238 -11.48 1.09 25.87
C ALA A 238 -10.30 2.07 25.84
N GLY A 239 -10.52 3.32 26.23
CA GLY A 239 -9.53 4.40 26.12
C GLY A 239 -9.26 4.89 24.72
N GLY A 240 -9.96 4.35 23.71
CA GLY A 240 -9.88 4.77 22.32
C GLY A 240 -10.54 6.14 22.06
N PRO A 241 -10.40 6.68 20.83
CA PRO A 241 -10.98 7.97 20.44
C PRO A 241 -12.48 8.05 20.63
N ALA A 242 -13.22 7.04 20.21
CA ALA A 242 -14.67 7.00 20.33
C ALA A 242 -15.14 6.86 21.78
N ASP A 243 -14.45 6.03 22.58
CA ASP A 243 -14.72 5.89 24.02
C ASP A 243 -14.56 7.24 24.75
N LYS A 244 -13.44 7.93 24.50
CA LYS A 244 -13.19 9.28 25.05
C LYS A 244 -14.20 10.32 24.61
N ALA A 245 -14.79 10.15 23.44
CA ALA A 245 -15.84 11.01 22.91
C ALA A 245 -17.24 10.65 23.45
N GLY A 246 -17.35 9.55 24.23
CA GLY A 246 -18.60 9.10 24.82
C GLY A 246 -19.47 8.28 23.86
N ILE A 247 -18.93 7.69 22.80
CA ILE A 247 -19.64 6.69 21.99
C ILE A 247 -19.73 5.40 22.79
N VAL A 248 -20.89 4.77 22.76
CA VAL A 248 -21.14 3.51 23.48
C VAL A 248 -21.64 2.42 22.54
N LEU A 249 -21.56 1.18 23.01
CA LEU A 249 -22.14 0.03 22.34
C LEU A 249 -23.64 0.25 22.06
N GLY A 250 -24.09 -0.04 20.84
CA GLY A 250 -25.49 0.13 20.41
C GLY A 250 -25.84 1.52 19.89
N ASP A 251 -24.93 2.49 19.91
CA ASP A 251 -25.11 3.74 19.16
C ASP A 251 -25.22 3.44 17.66
N VAL A 252 -26.05 4.19 16.96
CA VAL A 252 -26.12 4.15 15.49
C VAL A 252 -25.58 5.46 14.94
N ILE A 253 -24.40 5.42 14.36
CA ILE A 253 -23.80 6.57 13.67
C ILE A 253 -24.57 6.81 12.39
N VAL A 254 -25.18 7.98 12.24
CA VAL A 254 -25.98 8.35 11.06
C VAL A 254 -25.29 9.41 10.22
N GLU A 255 -24.36 10.17 10.83
CA GLU A 255 -23.64 11.24 10.15
C GLU A 255 -22.22 11.37 10.72
N LEU A 256 -21.26 11.63 9.84
CA LEU A 256 -19.88 11.94 10.19
C LEU A 256 -19.42 13.15 9.36
N GLN A 257 -18.98 14.23 10.01
CA GLN A 257 -18.55 15.47 9.34
C GLN A 257 -19.63 16.04 8.38
N GLY A 258 -20.91 16.03 8.77
CA GLY A 258 -22.01 16.48 7.93
C GLY A 258 -22.32 15.58 6.73
N LYS A 259 -21.71 14.39 6.64
CA LYS A 259 -21.96 13.41 5.57
C LYS A 259 -22.67 12.18 6.14
N PRO A 260 -23.65 11.60 5.41
CA PRO A 260 -24.33 10.39 5.83
C PRO A 260 -23.36 9.22 6.00
N ALA A 261 -23.48 8.48 7.11
CA ALA A 261 -22.70 7.29 7.44
C ALA A 261 -23.44 6.02 6.97
N LEU A 262 -23.42 5.73 5.68
CA LEU A 262 -24.22 4.65 5.07
C LEU A 262 -23.56 3.27 5.17
N ASP A 263 -22.24 3.21 5.03
CA ASP A 263 -21.45 1.98 5.06
C ASP A 263 -20.06 2.23 5.68
N THR A 264 -19.35 1.14 5.96
CA THR A 264 -18.01 1.21 6.57
C THR A 264 -16.95 1.74 5.61
N GLU A 265 -17.14 1.62 4.30
CA GLU A 265 -16.24 2.13 3.29
C GLU A 265 -16.24 3.67 3.30
N HIS A 266 -17.42 4.28 3.38
CA HIS A 266 -17.59 5.74 3.54
C HIS A 266 -16.85 6.29 4.76
N ILE A 267 -16.94 5.59 5.92
CA ILE A 267 -16.20 5.98 7.12
C ILE A 267 -14.69 5.87 6.91
N GLN A 268 -14.23 4.81 6.25
CA GLN A 268 -12.81 4.64 5.93
C GLN A 268 -12.30 5.75 5.00
N ASP A 269 -13.08 6.18 4.03
CA ASP A 269 -12.73 7.28 3.13
C ASP A 269 -12.64 8.62 3.86
N LEU A 270 -13.59 8.89 4.77
CA LEU A 270 -13.56 10.09 5.60
C LEU A 270 -12.34 10.11 6.53
N LEU A 271 -12.07 8.99 7.21
CA LEU A 271 -10.88 8.87 8.08
C LEU A 271 -9.58 9.01 7.29
N ALA A 272 -9.56 8.53 6.08
CA ALA A 272 -8.38 8.58 5.24
C ALA A 272 -8.07 9.99 4.69
N ALA A 273 -9.06 10.85 4.59
CA ALA A 273 -8.89 12.27 4.27
C ALA A 273 -8.51 13.12 5.49
N ALA A 274 -8.81 12.63 6.69
CA ALA A 274 -8.54 13.30 7.96
C ALA A 274 -7.09 13.10 8.45
N LYS A 275 -6.69 13.86 9.45
CA LYS A 275 -5.39 13.76 10.12
C LYS A 275 -5.54 13.17 11.52
N VAL A 276 -4.49 12.50 12.00
CA VAL A 276 -4.39 12.14 13.42
C VAL A 276 -4.47 13.40 14.27
N ASN A 277 -5.19 13.33 15.40
CA ASN A 277 -5.54 14.43 16.30
C ASN A 277 -6.52 15.47 15.71
N GLU A 278 -7.07 15.25 14.52
CA GLU A 278 -8.15 16.09 14.00
C GLU A 278 -9.44 15.83 14.77
N LYS A 279 -10.18 16.93 15.07
CA LYS A 279 -11.51 16.85 15.65
C LYS A 279 -12.54 16.73 14.54
N ILE A 280 -13.39 15.71 14.65
CA ILE A 280 -14.52 15.48 13.76
C ILE A 280 -15.83 15.44 14.53
N THR A 281 -16.90 15.87 13.90
CA THR A 281 -18.25 15.77 14.47
C THR A 281 -18.97 14.53 13.96
N THR A 282 -19.79 13.93 14.81
CA THR A 282 -20.65 12.80 14.46
C THR A 282 -22.02 12.96 15.10
N THR A 283 -23.06 12.55 14.38
CA THR A 283 -24.41 12.40 14.94
C THR A 283 -24.69 10.92 15.12
N VAL A 284 -25.04 10.54 16.35
CA VAL A 284 -25.46 9.18 16.69
C VAL A 284 -26.91 9.17 17.13
N ILE A 285 -27.60 8.05 16.92
CA ILE A 285 -28.91 7.77 17.56
C ILE A 285 -28.63 6.90 18.79
N ARG A 286 -29.04 7.37 19.96
CA ARG A 286 -28.99 6.66 21.24
C ARG A 286 -30.31 6.71 21.92
N GLY A 287 -30.90 5.56 22.28
CA GLY A 287 -32.21 5.51 22.91
C GLY A 287 -33.35 6.16 22.11
N GLY A 288 -33.23 6.21 20.77
CA GLY A 288 -34.22 6.83 19.89
C GLY A 288 -34.10 8.36 19.76
N ALA A 289 -33.07 8.97 20.32
CA ALA A 289 -32.77 10.40 20.20
C ALA A 289 -31.45 10.66 19.48
N PRO A 290 -31.34 11.69 18.61
CA PRO A 290 -30.10 12.11 18.03
C PRO A 290 -29.23 12.83 19.07
N ILE A 291 -27.92 12.49 19.09
CA ILE A 291 -26.91 13.11 19.93
C ILE A 291 -25.75 13.49 19.04
N GLU A 292 -25.30 14.73 19.13
CA GLU A 292 -24.10 15.20 18.45
C GLU A 292 -22.88 15.04 19.37
N LEU A 293 -21.82 14.42 18.87
CA LEU A 293 -20.57 14.18 19.59
C LEU A 293 -19.39 14.69 18.79
N SER A 294 -18.32 15.07 19.48
CA SER A 294 -17.04 15.48 18.89
C SER A 294 -15.97 14.46 19.24
N ILE A 295 -15.34 13.88 18.21
CA ILE A 295 -14.31 12.86 18.35
C ILE A 295 -12.97 13.44 17.94
N THR A 296 -11.97 13.35 18.79
CA THR A 296 -10.58 13.59 18.39
C THR A 296 -9.99 12.29 17.86
N LEU A 297 -9.67 12.24 16.57
CA LEU A 297 -9.14 11.05 15.94
C LEU A 297 -7.82 10.64 16.58
N GLY A 298 -7.72 9.37 16.92
CA GLY A 298 -6.48 8.78 17.42
C GLY A 298 -5.58 8.30 16.30
N GLU A 299 -4.40 7.86 16.68
CA GLU A 299 -3.49 7.14 15.81
C GLU A 299 -3.70 5.63 16.01
N ARG A 300 -3.91 4.90 14.89
CA ARG A 300 -4.10 3.45 14.96
C ARG A 300 -2.84 2.80 15.53
N PRO A 301 -2.95 2.01 16.63
CA PRO A 301 -1.80 1.29 17.17
C PRO A 301 -1.11 0.42 16.12
N ALA A 302 0.22 0.46 16.05
CA ALA A 302 1.00 -0.49 15.29
C ALA A 302 0.79 -1.89 15.90
N LYS A 303 0.34 -2.86 15.10
CA LYS A 303 0.23 -4.26 15.50
C LYS A 303 1.50 -5.00 15.17
#